data_0a1eaa1d8c835c243444e4baa8612c1e
#
_entry.id   0a1eaa1d8c835c243444e4baa8612c1e
#
_cell.length_a   1.000
_cell.length_b   1.000
_cell.length_c   1.000
_cell.angle_alpha   90.00
_cell.angle_beta   90.00
_cell.angle_gamma   90.00
#
_symmetry.space_group_name_H-M   'P 1'
#
loop_
_entity.id
_entity.type
_entity.pdbx_description
1 polymer ?
#
loop_
_entity_poly.entity_id
_entity_poly.type
_entity_poly.pdbx_seq_one_letter_code
_entity_poly.pdbx_strand_id
1 'polypeptide(L)'
;MDKNLIVDYINQNHFGKLLGMDFEVLSPGVIEYKMIVEEKHLATPFAAHGGAIAALIDASLGVACLSKVFSEAKVVSTIEFSMKFHKPALKGRLLIAKASVISAGKRILVSESKIYDGEELIASASGTFNAYPKEKAGY
;
A
#
# COMPACT_ATOMS: atom_id res chain seq x y z
N MET A 1 12.64 -16.20 10.08
CA MET A 1 11.72 -15.13 9.63
C MET A 1 12.10 -13.84 10.35
N ASP A 2 12.46 -12.82 9.60
CA ASP A 2 12.90 -11.55 10.19
C ASP A 2 11.69 -10.68 10.54
N LYS A 3 11.05 -10.98 11.68
CA LYS A 3 9.89 -10.21 12.17
C LYS A 3 10.25 -8.76 12.48
N ASN A 4 11.53 -8.48 12.72
CA ASN A 4 11.98 -7.13 13.02
C ASN A 4 11.90 -6.22 11.79
N LEU A 5 12.07 -6.76 10.59
CA LEU A 5 12.05 -5.97 9.36
C LEU A 5 10.68 -5.29 9.11
N ILE A 6 9.56 -5.97 9.41
CA ILE A 6 8.24 -5.34 9.30
C ILE A 6 8.09 -4.23 10.34
N VAL A 7 8.56 -4.45 11.57
CA VAL A 7 8.52 -3.43 12.61
C VAL A 7 9.41 -2.24 12.23
N ASP A 8 10.61 -2.50 11.71
CA ASP A 8 11.52 -1.45 11.25
C ASP A 8 10.90 -0.66 10.09
N TYR A 9 10.26 -1.34 9.14
CA TYR A 9 9.54 -0.69 8.06
C TYR A 9 8.43 0.23 8.61
N ILE A 10 7.61 -0.26 9.53
CA ILE A 10 6.53 0.54 10.13
C ILE A 10 7.11 1.79 10.80
N ASN A 11 8.20 1.62 11.55
CA ASN A 11 8.83 2.73 12.28
C ASN A 11 9.43 3.79 11.35
N GLN A 12 9.94 3.38 10.20
CA GLN A 12 10.59 4.28 9.22
C GLN A 12 9.62 4.82 8.17
N ASN A 13 8.38 4.33 8.14
CA ASN A 13 7.38 4.77 7.16
C ASN A 13 6.73 6.08 7.59
N HIS A 14 7.52 7.14 7.58
CA HIS A 14 7.08 8.48 8.01
C HIS A 14 5.97 9.04 7.12
N PHE A 15 6.01 8.78 5.82
CA PHE A 15 4.98 9.23 4.90
C PHE A 15 3.62 8.58 5.20
N GLY A 16 3.62 7.29 5.48
CA GLY A 16 2.40 6.58 5.89
C GLY A 16 1.81 7.15 7.18
N LYS A 17 2.68 7.46 8.15
CA LYS A 17 2.26 8.09 9.42
C LYS A 17 1.67 9.48 9.17
N LEU A 18 2.31 10.28 8.31
CA LEU A 18 1.83 11.61 7.95
C LEU A 18 0.41 11.56 7.38
N LEU A 19 0.12 10.59 6.52
CA LEU A 19 -1.18 10.42 5.90
C LEU A 19 -2.19 9.67 6.79
N GLY A 20 -1.76 9.13 7.92
CA GLY A 20 -2.62 8.38 8.82
C GLY A 20 -3.01 7.01 8.26
N MET A 21 -2.11 6.41 7.49
CA MET A 21 -2.32 5.07 6.92
C MET A 21 -1.80 3.99 7.84
N ASP A 22 -2.51 2.87 7.92
CA ASP A 22 -2.16 1.72 8.75
C ASP A 22 -2.50 0.43 8.02
N PHE A 23 -1.71 -0.64 8.24
CA PHE A 23 -1.91 -1.89 7.52
C PHE A 23 -1.88 -3.11 8.44
N GLU A 24 -2.46 -4.19 7.94
CA GLU A 24 -2.45 -5.50 8.55
C GLU A 24 -2.06 -6.55 7.50
N VAL A 25 -1.10 -7.41 7.83
CA VAL A 25 -0.73 -8.55 7.00
C VAL A 25 -1.63 -9.73 7.38
N LEU A 26 -2.50 -10.14 6.45
CA LEU A 26 -3.43 -11.26 6.66
C LEU A 26 -2.72 -12.60 6.44
N SER A 27 -1.88 -12.65 5.42
CA SER A 27 -1.00 -13.77 5.10
C SER A 27 0.09 -13.27 4.15
N PRO A 28 1.21 -14.00 3.95
CA PRO A 28 2.23 -13.56 3.01
C PRO A 28 1.65 -13.27 1.62
N GLY A 29 1.79 -12.02 1.18
CA GLY A 29 1.26 -11.56 -0.11
C GLY A 29 -0.19 -11.07 -0.08
N VAL A 30 -0.86 -11.07 1.07
CA VAL A 30 -2.25 -10.58 1.21
C VAL A 30 -2.34 -9.62 2.38
N ILE A 31 -2.73 -8.38 2.10
CA ILE A 31 -2.78 -7.33 3.14
C ILE A 31 -4.03 -6.47 2.99
N GLU A 32 -4.35 -5.78 4.07
CA GLU A 32 -5.31 -4.67 4.07
C GLU A 32 -4.60 -3.41 4.56
N TYR A 33 -4.83 -2.29 3.88
CA TYR A 33 -4.31 -0.98 4.24
C TYR A 33 -5.48 -0.02 4.44
N LYS A 34 -5.47 0.76 5.51
CA LYS A 34 -6.60 1.60 5.90
C LYS A 34 -6.20 3.07 5.98
N MET A 35 -7.12 3.94 5.61
CA MET A 35 -6.98 5.38 5.77
C MET A 35 -8.36 6.01 5.92
N ILE A 36 -8.54 6.82 6.96
CA ILE A 36 -9.74 7.66 7.08
C ILE A 36 -9.47 8.95 6.31
N VAL A 37 -10.41 9.34 5.45
CA VAL A 37 -10.28 10.58 4.67
C VAL A 37 -10.49 11.77 5.61
N GLU A 38 -9.42 12.50 5.86
CA GLU A 38 -9.38 13.68 6.72
C GLU A 38 -9.19 14.95 5.90
N GLU A 39 -9.30 16.10 6.56
CA GLU A 39 -9.11 17.39 5.90
C GLU A 39 -7.78 17.52 5.15
N LYS A 40 -6.70 16.98 5.72
CA LYS A 40 -5.38 17.00 5.08
C LYS A 40 -5.29 16.26 3.74
N HIS A 41 -6.25 15.40 3.45
CA HIS A 41 -6.30 14.61 2.20
C HIS A 41 -7.10 15.28 1.10
N LEU A 42 -7.84 16.36 1.40
CA LEU A 42 -8.84 16.93 0.48
C LEU A 42 -8.22 17.73 -0.66
N ALA A 43 -8.80 17.56 -1.84
CA ALA A 43 -8.59 18.46 -2.98
C ALA A 43 -9.79 19.41 -3.15
N THR A 44 -10.97 18.98 -2.67
CA THR A 44 -12.21 19.74 -2.70
C THR A 44 -12.81 19.75 -1.30
N PRO A 45 -13.83 20.55 -1.00
CA PRO A 45 -14.46 20.54 0.32
C PRO A 45 -15.00 19.18 0.79
N PHE A 46 -15.21 18.25 -0.15
CA PHE A 46 -15.86 16.97 0.16
C PHE A 46 -15.04 15.73 -0.17
N ALA A 47 -14.02 15.83 -1.02
CA ALA A 47 -13.35 14.65 -1.57
C ALA A 47 -11.82 14.72 -1.49
N ALA A 48 -11.22 13.57 -1.28
CA ALA A 48 -9.78 13.42 -1.23
C ALA A 48 -9.12 13.75 -2.58
N HIS A 49 -7.91 14.30 -2.51
CA HIS A 49 -7.04 14.47 -3.65
C HIS A 49 -6.68 13.09 -4.23
N GLY A 50 -6.65 12.98 -5.57
CA GLY A 50 -6.24 11.75 -6.23
C GLY A 50 -4.85 11.28 -5.81
N GLY A 51 -3.95 12.21 -5.48
CA GLY A 51 -2.62 11.90 -4.94
C GLY A 51 -2.65 11.15 -3.61
N ALA A 52 -3.61 11.46 -2.72
CA ALA A 52 -3.78 10.73 -1.47
C ALA A 52 -4.26 9.30 -1.73
N ILE A 53 -5.16 9.12 -2.67
CA ILE A 53 -5.66 7.79 -3.07
C ILE A 53 -4.54 7.00 -3.76
N ALA A 54 -3.75 7.64 -4.62
CA ALA A 54 -2.59 7.02 -5.25
C ALA A 54 -1.53 6.59 -4.22
N ALA A 55 -1.34 7.39 -3.16
CA ALA A 55 -0.45 7.02 -2.06
C ALA A 55 -0.93 5.75 -1.33
N LEU A 56 -2.23 5.63 -1.06
CA LEU A 56 -2.80 4.44 -0.45
C LEU A 56 -2.67 3.22 -1.38
N ILE A 57 -2.86 3.41 -2.68
CA ILE A 57 -2.65 2.36 -3.70
C ILE A 57 -1.20 1.89 -3.69
N ASP A 58 -0.24 2.80 -3.84
CA ASP A 58 1.19 2.44 -3.87
C ASP A 58 1.60 1.73 -2.58
N ALA A 59 1.18 2.26 -1.44
CA ALA A 59 1.47 1.66 -0.14
C ALA A 59 0.91 0.23 -0.04
N SER A 60 -0.33 0.02 -0.46
CA SER A 60 -0.97 -1.30 -0.38
C SER A 60 -0.32 -2.31 -1.33
N LEU A 61 -0.04 -1.91 -2.56
CA LEU A 61 0.66 -2.75 -3.53
C LEU A 61 2.05 -3.14 -3.02
N GLY A 62 2.79 -2.16 -2.48
CA GLY A 62 4.15 -2.36 -1.98
C GLY A 62 4.20 -3.25 -0.75
N VAL A 63 3.32 -3.03 0.22
CA VAL A 63 3.30 -3.84 1.45
C VAL A 63 2.85 -5.27 1.17
N ALA A 64 1.95 -5.50 0.21
CA ALA A 64 1.63 -6.86 -0.23
C ALA A 64 2.89 -7.58 -0.72
N CYS A 65 3.70 -6.93 -1.55
CA CYS A 65 4.97 -7.48 -2.03
C CYS A 65 5.99 -7.65 -0.90
N LEU A 66 6.13 -6.63 -0.02
CA LEU A 66 7.01 -6.69 1.12
C LEU A 66 6.70 -7.87 2.04
N SER A 67 5.42 -8.11 2.31
CA SER A 67 4.96 -9.21 3.16
C SER A 67 5.34 -10.58 2.61
N LYS A 68 5.61 -10.66 1.30
CA LYS A 68 6.04 -11.89 0.64
C LYS A 68 7.55 -12.14 0.76
N VAL A 69 8.36 -11.09 0.83
CA VAL A 69 9.83 -11.19 0.72
C VAL A 69 10.59 -10.81 1.99
N PHE A 70 9.94 -10.25 3.01
CA PHE A 70 10.67 -9.81 4.22
C PHE A 70 11.32 -10.98 4.98
N SER A 71 10.75 -12.20 4.87
CA SER A 71 11.35 -13.40 5.48
C SER A 71 12.68 -13.79 4.83
N GLU A 72 12.97 -13.27 3.63
CA GLU A 72 14.23 -13.44 2.92
C GLU A 72 15.18 -12.26 3.14
N ALA A 73 14.91 -11.42 4.14
CA ALA A 73 15.66 -10.19 4.43
C ALA A 73 15.71 -9.23 3.24
N LYS A 74 14.60 -9.12 2.51
CA LYS A 74 14.44 -8.23 1.37
C LYS A 74 13.35 -7.21 1.62
N VAL A 75 13.50 -6.07 0.98
CA VAL A 75 12.49 -5.02 0.86
C VAL A 75 12.15 -4.82 -0.62
N VAL A 76 11.17 -3.97 -0.90
CA VAL A 76 10.72 -3.73 -2.27
C VAL A 76 10.74 -2.24 -2.60
N SER A 77 10.89 -1.94 -3.89
CA SER A 77 10.68 -0.60 -4.42
C SER A 77 9.74 -0.65 -5.61
N THR A 78 8.94 0.39 -5.77
CA THR A 78 7.97 0.50 -6.86
C THR A 78 8.70 0.72 -8.18
N ILE A 79 8.42 -0.12 -9.18
CA ILE A 79 8.86 0.12 -10.56
C ILE A 79 7.81 0.97 -11.27
N GLU A 80 6.56 0.55 -11.22
CA GLU A 80 5.43 1.28 -11.79
C GLU A 80 4.13 0.78 -11.17
N PHE A 81 3.09 1.55 -11.27
CA PHE A 81 1.73 1.06 -11.11
C PHE A 81 0.78 1.84 -12.01
N SER A 82 -0.31 1.19 -12.36
CA SER A 82 -1.40 1.76 -13.14
C SER A 82 -2.67 1.67 -12.31
N MET A 83 -3.42 2.76 -12.22
CA MET A 83 -4.63 2.80 -11.41
C MET A 83 -5.78 3.50 -12.11
N LYS A 84 -6.99 3.16 -11.67
CA LYS A 84 -8.23 3.79 -12.11
C LYS A 84 -8.99 4.30 -10.90
N PHE A 85 -9.51 5.52 -11.01
CA PHE A 85 -10.40 6.12 -10.04
C PHE A 85 -11.84 5.87 -10.51
N HIS A 86 -12.65 5.22 -9.68
CA HIS A 86 -14.02 4.86 -10.03
C HIS A 86 -15.05 5.79 -9.39
N LYS A 87 -14.80 6.20 -8.14
CA LYS A 87 -15.68 7.07 -7.35
C LYS A 87 -14.87 7.99 -6.46
N PRO A 88 -15.41 9.16 -6.09
CA PRO A 88 -14.73 10.06 -5.14
C PRO A 88 -14.65 9.42 -3.76
N ALA A 89 -13.52 9.65 -3.10
CA ALA A 89 -13.32 9.28 -1.70
C ALA A 89 -13.74 10.44 -0.81
N LEU A 90 -14.84 10.29 -0.09
CA LEU A 90 -15.47 11.37 0.63
C LEU A 90 -14.87 11.57 2.03
N LYS A 91 -14.82 12.83 2.48
CA LYS A 91 -14.36 13.20 3.82
C LYS A 91 -15.09 12.41 4.90
N GLY A 92 -14.35 11.93 5.88
CA GLY A 92 -14.86 11.17 7.01
C GLY A 92 -15.02 9.68 6.77
N ARG A 93 -14.85 9.21 5.54
CA ARG A 93 -15.03 7.79 5.22
C ARG A 93 -13.76 6.99 5.48
N LEU A 94 -13.94 5.76 5.96
CA LEU A 94 -12.86 4.79 6.11
C LEU A 94 -12.65 4.07 4.78
N LEU A 95 -11.46 4.22 4.21
CA LEU A 95 -11.04 3.50 3.01
C LEU A 95 -10.24 2.27 3.39
N ILE A 96 -10.55 1.15 2.76
CA ILE A 96 -9.79 -0.10 2.94
C ILE A 96 -9.26 -0.53 1.58
N ALA A 97 -7.93 -0.55 1.46
CA ALA A 97 -7.25 -1.10 0.29
C ALA A 97 -6.96 -2.58 0.54
N LYS A 98 -7.50 -3.44 -0.30
CA LYS A 98 -7.27 -4.89 -0.26
C LYS A 98 -6.29 -5.23 -1.37
N ALA A 99 -5.10 -5.66 -1.00
CA ALA A 99 -4.02 -5.94 -1.96
C ALA A 99 -3.51 -7.36 -1.83
N SER A 100 -3.13 -7.92 -2.97
CA SER A 100 -2.56 -9.26 -3.03
C SER A 100 -1.50 -9.38 -4.12
N VAL A 101 -0.50 -10.23 -3.88
CA VAL A 101 0.52 -10.56 -4.88
C VAL A 101 -0.09 -11.50 -5.91
N ILE A 102 0.03 -11.15 -7.19
CA ILE A 102 -0.44 -11.95 -8.32
C ILE A 102 0.65 -12.93 -8.76
N SER A 103 1.89 -12.45 -8.85
CA SER A 103 3.04 -13.27 -9.22
C SER A 103 4.30 -12.80 -8.53
N ALA A 104 5.19 -13.73 -8.21
CA ALA A 104 6.43 -13.43 -7.50
C ALA A 104 7.59 -14.23 -8.11
N GLY A 105 8.54 -13.51 -8.74
CA GLY A 105 9.83 -14.04 -9.12
C GLY A 105 10.87 -13.77 -8.04
N LYS A 106 12.14 -14.01 -8.33
CA LYS A 106 13.26 -13.75 -7.40
C LYS A 106 13.43 -12.26 -7.11
N ARG A 107 13.16 -11.40 -8.09
CA ARG A 107 13.37 -9.96 -8.01
C ARG A 107 12.13 -9.14 -8.34
N ILE A 108 11.27 -9.65 -9.21
CA ILE A 108 10.12 -8.93 -9.72
C ILE A 108 8.84 -9.55 -9.17
N LEU A 109 8.03 -8.72 -8.54
CA LEU A 109 6.71 -9.10 -8.03
C LEU A 109 5.66 -8.20 -8.67
N VAL A 110 4.50 -8.78 -8.93
CA VAL A 110 3.32 -8.06 -9.41
C VAL A 110 2.22 -8.21 -8.37
N SER A 111 1.59 -7.11 -8.01
CA SER A 111 0.47 -7.09 -7.07
C SER A 111 -0.70 -6.32 -7.66
N GLU A 112 -1.89 -6.55 -7.10
CA GLU A 112 -3.10 -5.81 -7.39
C GLU A 112 -3.73 -5.28 -6.11
N SER A 113 -4.49 -4.20 -6.22
CA SER A 113 -5.17 -3.58 -5.08
C SER A 113 -6.50 -2.98 -5.51
N LYS A 114 -7.46 -3.04 -4.59
CA LYS A 114 -8.75 -2.37 -4.73
C LYS A 114 -9.05 -1.62 -3.45
N ILE A 115 -9.43 -0.36 -3.58
CA ILE A 115 -9.85 0.47 -2.45
C ILE A 115 -11.37 0.49 -2.39
N TYR A 116 -11.90 0.21 -1.20
CA TYR A 116 -13.32 0.21 -0.92
C TYR A 116 -13.70 1.23 0.13
N ASP A 117 -14.84 1.86 -0.06
CA ASP A 117 -15.62 2.57 0.96
C ASP A 117 -16.87 1.72 1.22
N GLY A 118 -16.85 0.94 2.30
CA GLY A 118 -17.88 -0.09 2.50
C GLY A 118 -17.84 -1.10 1.36
N GLU A 119 -18.93 -1.21 0.61
CA GLU A 119 -19.02 -2.09 -0.56
C GLU A 119 -18.70 -1.38 -1.88
N GLU A 120 -18.54 -0.05 -1.85
CA GLU A 120 -18.27 0.73 -3.05
C GLU A 120 -16.81 0.67 -3.45
N LEU A 121 -16.54 0.33 -4.71
CA LEU A 121 -15.20 0.35 -5.29
C LEU A 121 -14.81 1.80 -5.62
N ILE A 122 -13.80 2.29 -4.93
CA ILE A 122 -13.29 3.67 -5.09
C ILE A 122 -12.19 3.72 -6.16
N ALA A 123 -11.24 2.78 -6.09
CA ALA A 123 -10.12 2.72 -7.02
C ALA A 123 -9.63 1.28 -7.18
N SER A 124 -8.96 1.01 -8.29
CA SER A 124 -8.34 -0.29 -8.57
C SER A 124 -7.00 -0.08 -9.25
N ALA A 125 -6.07 -0.99 -9.02
CA ALA A 125 -4.72 -0.86 -9.56
C ALA A 125 -3.99 -2.21 -9.64
N SER A 126 -2.95 -2.22 -10.46
CA SER A 126 -1.92 -3.24 -10.43
C SER A 126 -0.56 -2.57 -10.55
N GLY A 127 0.47 -3.20 -9.98
CA GLY A 127 1.80 -2.63 -9.98
C GLY A 127 2.90 -3.67 -9.95
N THR A 128 4.11 -3.23 -10.32
CA THR A 128 5.31 -4.05 -10.40
C THR A 128 6.35 -3.51 -9.43
N PHE A 129 6.97 -4.41 -8.68
CA PHE A 129 7.92 -4.09 -7.62
C PHE A 129 9.21 -4.88 -7.81
N ASN A 130 10.32 -4.26 -7.42
CA ASN A 130 11.63 -4.90 -7.40
C ASN A 130 11.99 -5.24 -5.96
N ALA A 131 12.32 -6.51 -5.71
CA ALA A 131 12.81 -6.96 -4.40
C ALA A 131 14.34 -6.90 -4.37
N TYR A 132 14.92 -6.42 -3.26
CA TYR A 132 16.35 -6.27 -3.08
C TYR A 132 16.73 -6.38 -1.60
N PRO A 133 18.04 -6.65 -1.31
CA PRO A 133 18.49 -6.79 0.08
C PRO A 133 18.18 -5.56 0.94
N LYS A 134 17.68 -5.81 2.15
CA LYS A 134 17.28 -4.74 3.10
C LYS A 134 18.39 -3.75 3.42
N GLU A 135 19.64 -4.21 3.44
CA GLU A 135 20.80 -3.36 3.75
C GLU A 135 20.97 -2.22 2.76
N LYS A 136 20.56 -2.43 1.51
CA LYS A 136 20.60 -1.38 0.47
C LYS A 136 19.56 -0.29 0.69
N ALA A 137 18.56 -0.55 1.51
CA ALA A 137 17.55 0.42 1.91
C ALA A 137 17.86 1.09 3.25
N GLY A 138 18.94 0.67 3.91
CA GLY A 138 19.38 1.24 5.18
C GLY A 138 18.84 0.51 6.42
N TYR A 139 18.31 -0.69 6.28
CA TYR A 139 17.87 -1.52 7.40
C TYR A 139 18.96 -2.44 7.93
#